data_c83ca420af0c63e9db0649c843e9c774
#
_entry.id   c83ca420af0c63e9db0649c843e9c774
#
_cell.length_a   1.000
_cell.length_b   1.000
_cell.length_c   1.000
_cell.angle_alpha   90.00
_cell.angle_beta   90.00
_cell.angle_gamma   90.00
#
_symmetry.space_group_name_H-M   'P 1'
#
loop_
_entity.id
_entity.type
_entity.pdbx_description
1 polymer ?
#
loop_
_entity_poly.entity_id
_entity_poly.type
_entity_poly.pdbx_seq_one_letter_code
_entity_poly.pdbx_strand_id
1 'polypeptide(L)'
;LLKQFYLANTSSKKVYLNPVINGTDIQFEIKEGMCPIKSGWNNRGNMTCPCCGSITTVNQVKLQFKAKTSKEVLLAIISETNRGKLYRSPTKNEYIKPQSKNIDKPTDRMAVENNRNFNTPGWGIEIYGDMFSDRQLFMLQSFTKNFSLLKNKIEPTQYTQALYTYLAIWIDRIAVVNTSLGRWHNSGEKIE
;
A
#
# COMPACT_ATOMS: atom_id res chain seq x y z
N LEU A 1 -5.79 -9.20 3.57
CA LEU A 1 -7.01 -9.49 4.32
C LEU A 1 -7.89 -8.26 4.32
N LEU A 2 -8.96 -8.30 3.52
CA LEU A 2 -9.77 -7.11 3.24
C LEU A 2 -10.68 -6.76 4.41
N LYS A 3 -10.64 -5.51 4.83
CA LYS A 3 -11.59 -4.92 5.76
C LYS A 3 -12.85 -4.44 5.05
N GLN A 4 -12.73 -4.05 3.79
CA GLN A 4 -13.82 -3.57 2.94
C GLN A 4 -13.56 -3.96 1.48
N PHE A 5 -14.62 -4.08 0.69
CA PHE A 5 -14.53 -4.48 -0.71
C PHE A 5 -14.69 -3.32 -1.69
N TYR A 6 -15.27 -2.19 -1.29
CA TYR A 6 -15.43 -1.05 -2.17
C TYR A 6 -14.09 -0.39 -2.50
N LEU A 7 -13.84 -0.20 -3.80
CA LEU A 7 -12.78 0.65 -4.36
C LEU A 7 -13.29 2.09 -4.55
N ALA A 8 -14.54 2.24 -5.00
CA ALA A 8 -15.27 3.49 -5.02
C ALA A 8 -16.64 3.30 -4.39
N ASN A 9 -17.03 4.20 -3.50
CA ASN A 9 -18.36 4.23 -2.90
C ASN A 9 -18.82 5.67 -2.73
N THR A 10 -19.08 6.32 -3.87
CA THR A 10 -19.59 7.69 -3.95
C THR A 10 -21.07 7.68 -4.31
N SER A 11 -21.72 8.84 -4.33
CA SER A 11 -23.10 8.97 -4.77
C SER A 11 -23.31 8.58 -6.24
N SER A 12 -22.32 8.89 -7.09
CA SER A 12 -22.39 8.68 -8.55
C SER A 12 -21.70 7.41 -9.03
N LYS A 13 -20.81 6.80 -8.21
CA LYS A 13 -19.99 5.67 -8.64
C LYS A 13 -19.81 4.65 -7.53
N LYS A 14 -20.04 3.40 -7.86
CA LYS A 14 -19.82 2.27 -6.97
C LYS A 14 -19.03 1.21 -7.71
N VAL A 15 -17.82 0.94 -7.23
CA VAL A 15 -16.92 -0.09 -7.78
C VAL A 15 -16.39 -0.93 -6.61
N TYR A 16 -16.37 -2.24 -6.76
CA TYR A 16 -15.96 -3.13 -5.69
C TYR A 16 -15.15 -4.33 -6.20
N LEU A 17 -14.39 -4.92 -5.28
CA LEU A 17 -13.69 -6.18 -5.45
C LEU A 17 -14.66 -7.33 -5.18
N ASN A 18 -14.93 -8.15 -6.17
CA ASN A 18 -15.72 -9.37 -6.04
C ASN A 18 -14.78 -10.56 -5.89
N PRO A 19 -14.71 -11.22 -4.72
CA PRO A 19 -13.87 -12.40 -4.55
C PRO A 19 -14.44 -13.59 -5.30
N VAL A 20 -13.59 -14.29 -6.04
CA VAL A 20 -13.85 -15.58 -6.66
C VAL A 20 -13.02 -16.63 -5.94
N ILE A 21 -13.67 -17.54 -5.25
CA ILE A 21 -13.03 -18.54 -4.38
C ILE A 21 -13.10 -19.90 -5.06
N ASN A 22 -11.92 -20.46 -5.38
CA ASN A 22 -11.76 -21.78 -5.97
C ASN A 22 -10.91 -22.65 -5.04
N GLY A 23 -11.55 -23.43 -4.18
CA GLY A 23 -10.85 -24.19 -3.14
C GLY A 23 -10.12 -23.27 -2.16
N THR A 24 -8.80 -23.26 -2.19
CA THR A 24 -7.94 -22.39 -1.37
C THR A 24 -7.44 -21.17 -2.12
N ASP A 25 -7.70 -21.06 -3.42
CA ASP A 25 -7.31 -19.91 -4.23
C ASP A 25 -8.40 -18.83 -4.20
N ILE A 26 -7.96 -17.59 -3.99
CA ILE A 26 -8.83 -16.42 -3.92
C ILE A 26 -8.37 -15.42 -4.96
N GLN A 27 -9.20 -15.19 -5.95
CA GLN A 27 -9.00 -14.19 -6.99
C GLN A 27 -10.01 -13.05 -6.81
N PHE A 28 -9.72 -11.89 -7.39
CA PHE A 28 -10.59 -10.72 -7.31
C PHE A 28 -10.92 -10.21 -8.69
N GLU A 29 -12.22 -10.05 -8.94
CA GLU A 29 -12.75 -9.35 -10.10
C GLU A 29 -13.19 -7.95 -9.69
N ILE A 30 -13.05 -6.98 -10.58
CA ILE A 30 -13.60 -5.64 -10.36
C ILE A 30 -14.99 -5.59 -10.98
N LYS A 31 -15.98 -5.20 -10.16
CA LYS A 31 -17.38 -5.05 -10.58
C LYS A 31 -17.92 -3.68 -10.21
N GLU A 32 -18.87 -3.21 -11.03
CA GLU A 32 -19.60 -1.98 -10.77
C GLU A 32 -20.96 -2.29 -10.11
N GLY A 33 -21.48 -1.34 -9.33
CA GLY A 33 -22.75 -1.45 -8.65
C GLY A 33 -22.66 -1.71 -7.15
N MET A 34 -23.74 -2.20 -6.58
CA MET A 34 -23.83 -2.49 -5.14
C MET A 34 -23.06 -3.78 -4.80
N CYS A 35 -22.12 -3.65 -3.85
CA CYS A 35 -21.39 -4.80 -3.34
C CYS A 35 -22.33 -5.69 -2.51
N PRO A 36 -22.49 -6.99 -2.84
CA PRO A 36 -23.33 -7.89 -2.07
C PRO A 36 -22.71 -8.28 -0.71
N ILE A 37 -21.40 -8.05 -0.53
CA ILE A 37 -20.67 -8.44 0.68
C ILE A 37 -20.76 -7.32 1.69
N LYS A 38 -21.48 -7.58 2.78
CA LYS A 38 -21.76 -6.56 3.82
C LYS A 38 -20.58 -6.26 4.74
N SER A 39 -19.69 -7.23 4.97
CA SER A 39 -18.57 -7.10 5.91
C SER A 39 -17.28 -7.69 5.33
N GLY A 40 -16.14 -7.07 5.68
CA GLY A 40 -14.83 -7.62 5.35
C GLY A 40 -14.47 -8.85 6.19
N TRP A 41 -13.36 -9.45 5.83
CA TRP A 41 -12.81 -10.64 6.52
C TRP A 41 -11.98 -10.30 7.76
N ASN A 42 -11.80 -9.02 8.03
CA ASN A 42 -11.10 -8.51 9.21
C ASN A 42 -12.11 -7.88 10.17
N ASN A 43 -12.13 -8.37 11.41
CA ASN A 43 -12.91 -7.81 12.50
C ASN A 43 -12.03 -7.62 13.74
N ARG A 44 -11.71 -6.37 14.07
CA ARG A 44 -10.87 -5.99 15.23
C ARG A 44 -9.52 -6.72 15.28
N GLY A 45 -8.92 -7.01 14.13
CA GLY A 45 -7.65 -7.71 13.99
C GLY A 45 -7.75 -9.23 13.89
N ASN A 46 -8.90 -9.83 14.20
CA ASN A 46 -9.16 -11.24 13.88
C ASN A 46 -9.52 -11.37 12.40
N MET A 47 -9.07 -12.46 11.79
CA MET A 47 -9.26 -12.75 10.38
C MET A 47 -10.13 -13.96 10.19
N THR A 48 -11.19 -13.84 9.40
CA THR A 48 -12.03 -14.98 9.01
C THR A 48 -11.60 -15.48 7.63
N CYS A 49 -11.28 -16.76 7.53
CA CYS A 49 -10.94 -17.38 6.25
C CYS A 49 -12.19 -17.44 5.36
N PRO A 50 -12.18 -16.85 4.16
CA PRO A 50 -13.34 -16.89 3.28
C PRO A 50 -13.59 -18.28 2.65
N CYS A 51 -12.59 -19.18 2.68
CA CYS A 51 -12.72 -20.52 2.10
C CYS A 51 -13.37 -21.52 3.06
N CYS A 52 -13.00 -21.45 4.37
CA CYS A 52 -13.46 -22.45 5.34
C CYS A 52 -14.11 -21.85 6.59
N GLY A 53 -14.19 -20.52 6.72
CA GLY A 53 -14.78 -19.85 7.86
C GLY A 53 -13.95 -19.87 9.15
N SER A 54 -12.77 -20.51 9.17
CA SER A 54 -11.93 -20.54 10.37
C SER A 54 -11.45 -19.15 10.75
N ILE A 55 -11.29 -18.92 12.05
CA ILE A 55 -10.86 -17.63 12.61
C ILE A 55 -9.40 -17.71 13.03
N THR A 56 -8.57 -16.83 12.48
CA THR A 56 -7.21 -16.57 12.93
C THR A 56 -7.24 -15.39 13.88
N THR A 57 -6.82 -15.59 15.11
CA THR A 57 -6.84 -14.52 16.13
C THR A 57 -5.80 -13.44 15.85
N VAL A 58 -6.01 -12.25 16.41
CA VAL A 58 -5.08 -11.12 16.27
C VAL A 58 -3.64 -11.47 16.69
N ASN A 59 -3.48 -12.30 17.73
CA ASN A 59 -2.15 -12.72 18.18
C ASN A 59 -1.46 -13.64 17.17
N GLN A 60 -2.18 -14.58 16.57
CA GLN A 60 -1.67 -15.44 15.50
C GLN A 60 -1.32 -14.62 14.25
N VAL A 61 -2.15 -13.63 13.91
CA VAL A 61 -1.85 -12.70 12.78
C VAL A 61 -0.57 -11.93 13.06
N LYS A 62 -0.38 -11.38 14.27
CA LYS A 62 0.86 -10.69 14.66
C LYS A 62 2.08 -11.60 14.56
N LEU A 63 1.98 -12.86 14.98
CA LEU A 63 3.08 -13.83 14.85
C LEU A 63 3.46 -14.07 13.38
N GLN A 64 2.48 -14.20 12.48
CA GLN A 64 2.73 -14.34 11.04
C GLN A 64 3.41 -13.10 10.43
N PHE A 65 3.00 -11.90 10.83
CA PHE A 65 3.67 -10.67 10.39
C PHE A 65 5.11 -10.58 10.91
N LYS A 66 5.35 -10.90 12.19
CA LYS A 66 6.70 -10.94 12.75
C LYS A 66 7.60 -11.99 12.07
N ALA A 67 7.03 -13.14 11.72
CA ALA A 67 7.73 -14.18 10.97
C ALA A 67 7.95 -13.84 9.48
N LYS A 68 7.48 -12.68 9.00
CA LYS A 68 7.56 -12.25 7.58
C LYS A 68 6.95 -13.27 6.60
N THR A 69 5.96 -14.05 7.06
CA THR A 69 5.26 -15.07 6.23
C THR A 69 4.07 -14.49 5.46
N SER A 70 3.64 -13.28 5.79
CA SER A 70 2.60 -12.56 5.06
C SER A 70 3.08 -12.18 3.66
N LYS A 71 2.14 -12.21 2.69
CA LYS A 71 2.40 -11.83 1.29
C LYS A 71 1.51 -10.67 0.88
N GLU A 72 2.04 -9.84 0.00
CA GLU A 72 1.26 -8.78 -0.65
C GLU A 72 0.58 -9.31 -1.91
N VAL A 73 -0.67 -8.88 -2.12
CA VAL A 73 -1.45 -9.18 -3.32
C VAL A 73 -1.89 -7.88 -3.97
N LEU A 74 -1.56 -7.69 -5.24
CA LEU A 74 -2.04 -6.57 -6.03
C LEU A 74 -3.50 -6.81 -6.40
N LEU A 75 -4.42 -6.02 -5.87
CA LEU A 75 -5.87 -6.24 -5.99
C LEU A 75 -6.48 -5.50 -7.18
N ALA A 76 -6.01 -4.28 -7.46
CA ALA A 76 -6.57 -3.41 -8.48
C ALA A 76 -5.52 -2.42 -8.98
N ILE A 77 -5.70 -1.98 -10.21
CA ILE A 77 -5.01 -0.81 -10.77
C ILE A 77 -6.03 0.32 -10.91
N ILE A 78 -5.68 1.48 -10.37
CA ILE A 78 -6.52 2.67 -10.41
C ILE A 78 -5.76 3.74 -11.17
N SER A 79 -6.31 4.19 -12.30
CA SER A 79 -5.71 5.20 -13.17
C SER A 79 -6.61 6.43 -13.23
N GLU A 80 -6.00 7.60 -13.24
CA GLU A 80 -6.74 8.85 -13.46
C GLU A 80 -6.93 9.07 -14.96
N THR A 81 -8.12 9.51 -15.34
CA THR A 81 -8.50 9.84 -16.71
C THR A 81 -9.19 11.19 -16.74
N ASN A 82 -9.39 11.78 -17.93
CA ASN A 82 -10.15 13.02 -18.11
C ASN A 82 -11.61 12.91 -17.66
N ARG A 83 -12.13 11.69 -17.46
CA ARG A 83 -13.51 11.40 -17.01
C ARG A 83 -13.58 10.86 -15.58
N GLY A 84 -12.51 11.02 -14.80
CA GLY A 84 -12.40 10.46 -13.45
C GLY A 84 -11.54 9.19 -13.39
N LYS A 85 -11.66 8.41 -12.32
CA LYS A 85 -10.83 7.24 -12.09
C LYS A 85 -11.37 6.00 -12.79
N LEU A 86 -10.47 5.29 -13.47
CA LEU A 86 -10.69 3.98 -14.07
C LEU A 86 -10.15 2.89 -13.12
N TYR A 87 -10.93 1.85 -12.92
CA TYR A 87 -10.60 0.70 -12.10
C TYR A 87 -10.50 -0.54 -12.97
N ARG A 88 -9.41 -1.29 -12.87
CA ARG A 88 -9.23 -2.54 -13.60
C ARG A 88 -8.44 -3.57 -12.80
N SER A 89 -8.62 -4.83 -13.14
CA SER A 89 -7.80 -5.91 -12.61
C SER A 89 -6.36 -5.80 -13.11
N PRO A 90 -5.37 -6.18 -12.28
CA PRO A 90 -3.97 -6.23 -12.71
C PRO A 90 -3.75 -7.26 -13.81
N THR A 91 -2.87 -6.96 -14.75
CA THR A 91 -2.36 -7.91 -15.73
C THR A 91 -1.24 -8.77 -15.15
N LYS A 92 -0.93 -9.91 -15.76
CA LYS A 92 0.16 -10.81 -15.30
C LYS A 92 1.50 -10.09 -15.14
N ASN A 93 1.83 -9.18 -16.05
CA ASN A 93 3.10 -8.42 -16.01
C ASN A 93 3.16 -7.42 -14.84
N GLU A 94 2.02 -6.93 -14.35
CA GLU A 94 1.96 -5.99 -13.24
C GLU A 94 2.14 -6.66 -11.87
N TYR A 95 1.98 -7.98 -11.78
CA TYR A 95 2.34 -8.76 -10.58
C TYR A 95 3.85 -8.96 -10.44
N ILE A 96 4.63 -8.76 -11.50
CA ILE A 96 6.08 -8.93 -11.46
C ILE A 96 6.67 -7.86 -10.53
N LYS A 97 7.32 -8.31 -9.46
CA LYS A 97 8.06 -7.41 -8.57
C LYS A 97 9.25 -6.80 -9.32
N PRO A 98 9.61 -5.54 -9.06
CA PRO A 98 10.82 -4.96 -9.63
C PRO A 98 12.00 -5.87 -9.30
N GLN A 99 12.73 -6.32 -10.32
CA GLN A 99 13.96 -7.11 -10.16
C GLN A 99 15.14 -6.19 -9.83
N SER A 100 14.99 -5.24 -8.92
CA SER A 100 16.14 -4.46 -8.49
C SER A 100 16.87 -5.28 -7.43
N LYS A 101 18.03 -5.80 -7.79
CA LYS A 101 18.94 -6.52 -6.88
C LYS A 101 19.48 -5.62 -5.75
N ASN A 102 19.26 -4.31 -5.79
CA ASN A 102 19.81 -3.32 -4.87
C ASN A 102 18.72 -2.34 -4.41
N ILE A 103 17.72 -2.83 -3.69
CA ILE A 103 16.83 -1.95 -2.93
C ILE A 103 17.54 -1.70 -1.60
N ASP A 104 17.99 -0.46 -1.40
CA ASP A 104 18.56 -0.01 -0.13
C ASP A 104 17.42 0.25 0.85
N LYS A 105 17.26 -0.67 1.79
CA LYS A 105 16.17 -0.62 2.77
C LYS A 105 16.63 0.15 4.01
N PRO A 106 15.95 1.23 4.44
CA PRO A 106 16.26 1.93 5.68
C PRO A 106 16.24 0.96 6.88
N THR A 107 17.37 0.89 7.59
CA THR A 107 17.59 -0.06 8.71
C THR A 107 17.43 0.57 10.08
N ASP A 108 17.19 1.87 10.15
CA ASP A 108 16.96 2.58 11.41
C ASP A 108 15.76 1.98 12.15
N ARG A 109 15.97 1.71 13.45
CA ARG A 109 14.95 1.09 14.29
C ARG A 109 13.90 2.09 14.74
N MET A 110 12.67 1.64 14.77
CA MET A 110 11.58 2.41 15.37
C MET A 110 11.71 2.40 16.90
N ALA A 111 11.34 3.52 17.54
CA ALA A 111 11.30 3.61 18.99
C ALA A 111 10.25 2.67 19.56
N VAL A 112 10.68 1.71 20.39
CA VAL A 112 9.80 0.71 21.02
C VAL A 112 9.37 1.11 22.43
N GLU A 113 9.94 2.16 22.98
CA GLU A 113 9.78 2.57 24.39
C GLU A 113 8.39 3.13 24.70
N ASN A 114 7.64 3.54 23.69
CA ASN A 114 6.32 4.13 23.87
C ASN A 114 5.25 3.42 23.03
N ASN A 115 4.87 2.22 23.46
CA ASN A 115 3.82 1.38 22.83
C ASN A 115 2.43 2.06 22.74
N ARG A 116 2.20 3.15 23.44
CA ARG A 116 0.93 3.89 23.39
C ARG A 116 0.76 4.61 22.05
N ASN A 117 1.83 5.18 21.52
CA ASN A 117 1.78 6.02 20.32
C ASN A 117 2.25 5.29 19.05
N PHE A 118 3.01 4.19 19.20
CA PHE A 118 3.63 3.48 18.09
C PHE A 118 3.53 1.97 18.28
N ASN A 119 2.46 1.37 17.76
CA ASN A 119 2.20 -0.06 17.95
C ASN A 119 2.70 -0.92 16.76
N THR A 120 3.34 -0.33 15.76
CA THR A 120 3.83 -1.03 14.56
C THR A 120 4.86 -2.11 14.85
N PRO A 121 5.82 -1.96 15.81
CA PRO A 121 6.74 -3.04 16.16
C PRO A 121 6.02 -4.29 16.70
N GLY A 122 4.88 -4.12 17.36
CA GLY A 122 4.02 -5.23 17.78
C GLY A 122 3.47 -6.07 16.63
N TRP A 123 3.49 -5.54 15.40
CA TRP A 123 3.07 -6.19 14.17
C TRP A 123 4.24 -6.59 13.26
N GLY A 124 5.48 -6.57 13.77
CA GLY A 124 6.68 -6.96 13.00
C GLY A 124 7.24 -5.90 12.08
N ILE A 125 6.80 -4.64 12.22
CA ILE A 125 7.39 -3.47 11.56
C ILE A 125 8.36 -2.85 12.56
N GLU A 126 9.63 -3.28 12.56
CA GLU A 126 10.61 -2.92 13.57
C GLU A 126 11.58 -1.84 13.11
N ILE A 127 11.79 -1.72 11.82
CA ILE A 127 12.63 -0.70 11.18
C ILE A 127 11.79 0.14 10.23
N TYR A 128 12.23 1.37 9.95
CA TYR A 128 11.49 2.25 9.03
C TYR A 128 11.33 1.67 7.63
N GLY A 129 12.28 0.89 7.16
CA GLY A 129 12.19 0.18 5.88
C GLY A 129 11.07 -0.86 5.82
N ASP A 130 10.61 -1.39 6.95
CA ASP A 130 9.49 -2.35 7.00
C ASP A 130 8.13 -1.69 6.70
N MET A 131 8.06 -0.36 6.72
CA MET A 131 6.84 0.38 6.36
C MET A 131 6.55 0.35 4.86
N PHE A 132 7.48 -0.10 4.05
CA PHE A 132 7.38 -0.05 2.59
C PHE A 132 7.53 -1.43 1.97
N SER A 133 6.77 -1.69 0.92
CA SER A 133 7.04 -2.80 0.02
C SER A 133 8.27 -2.52 -0.84
N ASP A 134 8.87 -3.58 -1.42
CA ASP A 134 9.99 -3.45 -2.34
C ASP A 134 9.66 -2.52 -3.53
N ARG A 135 8.41 -2.58 -4.01
CA ARG A 135 7.92 -1.73 -5.10
C ARG A 135 7.86 -0.25 -4.70
N GLN A 136 7.42 0.04 -3.50
CA GLN A 136 7.38 1.40 -2.95
C GLN A 136 8.78 1.95 -2.71
N LEU A 137 9.68 1.16 -2.14
CA LEU A 137 11.08 1.54 -1.96
C LEU A 137 11.78 1.80 -3.29
N PHE A 138 11.60 0.93 -4.28
CA PHE A 138 12.19 1.12 -5.60
C PHE A 138 11.75 2.44 -6.24
N MET A 139 10.46 2.77 -6.13
CA MET A 139 9.92 4.03 -6.64
C MET A 139 10.54 5.24 -5.92
N LEU A 140 10.55 5.25 -4.58
CA LEU A 140 11.10 6.34 -3.79
C LEU A 140 12.60 6.54 -4.04
N GLN A 141 13.37 5.46 -4.11
CA GLN A 141 14.80 5.50 -4.44
C GLN A 141 15.04 6.01 -5.86
N SER A 142 14.17 5.66 -6.80
CA SER A 142 14.26 6.19 -8.16
C SER A 142 14.05 7.70 -8.19
N PHE A 143 13.08 8.23 -7.45
CA PHE A 143 12.90 9.68 -7.29
C PHE A 143 14.10 10.35 -6.65
N THR A 144 14.59 9.82 -5.53
CA THR A 144 15.74 10.37 -4.82
C THR A 144 17.00 10.37 -5.68
N LYS A 145 17.26 9.28 -6.40
CA LYS A 145 18.39 9.17 -7.34
C LYS A 145 18.30 10.20 -8.45
N ASN A 146 17.14 10.30 -9.12
CA ASN A 146 16.96 11.26 -10.19
C ASN A 146 17.03 12.71 -9.70
N PHE A 147 16.53 12.99 -8.50
CA PHE A 147 16.67 14.30 -7.85
C PHE A 147 18.14 14.65 -7.62
N SER A 148 18.96 13.71 -7.11
CA SER A 148 20.39 13.92 -6.93
C SER A 148 21.12 14.17 -8.25
N LEU A 149 20.77 13.41 -9.30
CA LEU A 149 21.33 13.62 -10.64
C LEU A 149 20.96 14.99 -11.22
N LEU A 150 19.72 15.43 -11.02
CA LEU A 150 19.26 16.76 -11.45
C LEU A 150 20.03 17.87 -10.75
N LYS A 151 20.21 17.76 -9.44
CA LYS A 151 20.97 18.73 -8.62
C LYS A 151 22.42 18.88 -9.08
N ASN A 152 23.04 17.81 -9.56
CA ASN A 152 24.41 17.83 -10.07
C ASN A 152 24.53 18.39 -11.51
N LYS A 153 23.44 18.52 -12.24
CA LYS A 153 23.43 18.97 -13.65
C LYS A 153 23.06 20.46 -13.84
N ILE A 154 22.43 21.06 -12.85
CA ILE A 154 21.89 22.42 -12.93
C ILE A 154 22.68 23.31 -11.99
N GLU A 155 23.09 24.46 -12.49
CA GLU A 155 23.83 25.46 -11.68
C GLU A 155 23.02 25.93 -10.46
N PRO A 156 23.66 26.07 -9.28
CA PRO A 156 23.01 26.48 -8.05
C PRO A 156 22.75 28.00 -8.04
N THR A 157 21.56 28.39 -8.49
CA THR A 157 21.02 29.74 -8.32
C THR A 157 20.04 29.77 -7.15
N GLN A 158 19.65 30.96 -6.67
CA GLN A 158 18.60 31.07 -5.64
C GLN A 158 17.29 30.41 -6.08
N TYR A 159 16.93 30.54 -7.34
CA TYR A 159 15.73 29.89 -7.92
C TYR A 159 15.84 28.36 -7.90
N THR A 160 16.97 27.81 -8.35
CA THR A 160 17.15 26.36 -8.40
C THR A 160 17.25 25.76 -6.99
N GLN A 161 17.80 26.47 -6.01
CA GLN A 161 17.80 26.06 -4.61
C GLN A 161 16.39 25.99 -4.01
N ALA A 162 15.54 26.99 -4.30
CA ALA A 162 14.14 26.98 -3.90
C ALA A 162 13.40 25.80 -4.57
N LEU A 163 13.60 25.59 -5.87
CA LEU A 163 13.01 24.47 -6.61
C LEU A 163 13.41 23.11 -6.00
N TYR A 164 14.68 22.92 -5.66
CA TYR A 164 15.16 21.68 -5.02
C TYR A 164 14.51 21.46 -3.65
N THR A 165 14.30 22.52 -2.89
CA THR A 165 13.59 22.42 -1.60
C THR A 165 12.16 21.91 -1.80
N TYR A 166 11.41 22.46 -2.77
CA TYR A 166 10.06 22.00 -3.07
C TYR A 166 10.03 20.57 -3.60
N LEU A 167 10.96 20.17 -4.45
CA LEU A 167 11.05 18.79 -4.95
C LEU A 167 11.38 17.79 -3.83
N ALA A 168 12.26 18.17 -2.89
CA ALA A 168 12.54 17.33 -1.71
C ALA A 168 11.28 17.13 -0.85
N ILE A 169 10.57 18.22 -0.52
CA ILE A 169 9.30 18.18 0.22
C ILE A 169 8.26 17.33 -0.53
N TRP A 170 8.22 17.41 -1.85
CA TRP A 170 7.30 16.62 -2.65
C TRP A 170 7.62 15.11 -2.57
N ILE A 171 8.91 14.72 -2.61
CA ILE A 171 9.34 13.33 -2.42
C ILE A 171 8.93 12.83 -1.02
N ASP A 172 9.10 13.64 0.02
CA ASP A 172 8.67 13.31 1.38
C ASP A 172 7.15 13.08 1.45
N ARG A 173 6.37 13.93 0.79
CA ARG A 173 4.91 13.75 0.71
C ARG A 173 4.50 12.48 -0.02
N ILE A 174 5.21 12.11 -1.08
CA ILE A 174 4.99 10.83 -1.77
C ILE A 174 5.29 9.66 -0.82
N ALA A 175 6.38 9.73 -0.04
CA ALA A 175 6.72 8.69 0.93
C ALA A 175 5.62 8.48 1.97
N VAL A 176 5.01 9.56 2.48
CA VAL A 176 3.91 9.49 3.46
C VAL A 176 2.71 8.71 2.93
N VAL A 177 2.31 8.92 1.68
CA VAL A 177 1.12 8.25 1.10
C VAL A 177 1.41 6.88 0.49
N ASN A 178 2.69 6.58 0.19
CA ASN A 178 3.11 5.31 -0.40
C ASN A 178 3.77 4.38 0.63
N THR A 179 3.14 4.23 1.78
CA THR A 179 3.55 3.25 2.81
C THR A 179 2.58 2.07 2.84
N SER A 180 3.03 0.93 3.37
CA SER A 180 2.16 -0.22 3.66
C SER A 180 1.14 0.07 4.76
N LEU A 181 1.26 1.18 5.46
CA LEU A 181 0.32 1.67 6.48
C LEU A 181 -0.79 2.54 5.88
N GLY A 182 -0.63 2.99 4.64
CA GLY A 182 -1.63 3.76 3.91
C GLY A 182 -2.92 2.96 3.72
N ARG A 183 -4.05 3.63 3.84
CA ARG A 183 -5.36 3.05 3.64
C ARG A 183 -6.04 3.65 2.43
N TRP A 184 -6.63 2.82 1.59
CA TRP A 184 -7.50 3.29 0.53
C TRP A 184 -8.84 3.78 1.09
N HIS A 185 -9.17 5.05 0.83
CA HIS A 185 -10.42 5.68 1.23
C HIS A 185 -11.39 5.70 0.04
N ASN A 186 -12.40 4.84 0.10
CA ASN A 186 -13.26 4.53 -1.04
C ASN A 186 -14.25 5.66 -1.41
N SER A 187 -14.64 6.53 -0.48
CA SER A 187 -15.49 7.68 -0.78
C SER A 187 -14.72 8.88 -1.30
N GLY A 188 -13.44 9.01 -0.94
CA GLY A 188 -12.52 10.02 -1.49
C GLY A 188 -11.69 9.53 -2.67
N GLU A 189 -11.76 8.25 -2.98
CA GLU A 189 -10.97 7.58 -4.03
C GLU A 189 -9.47 7.93 -3.97
N LYS A 190 -8.88 7.90 -2.76
CA LYS A 190 -7.48 8.30 -2.50
C LYS A 190 -6.86 7.46 -1.39
N ILE A 191 -5.54 7.52 -1.25
CA ILE A 191 -4.80 6.95 -0.11
C ILE A 191 -4.75 8.01 1.01
N GLU A 192 -4.99 7.54 2.24
CA GLU A 192 -4.88 8.30 3.50
C GLU A 192 -3.95 7.60 4.48
#